data_91dc5763620d6b51b28c8e00b8a873bd
#
_entry.id   91dc5763620d6b51b28c8e00b8a873bd
#
_cell.length_a   1.000
_cell.length_b   1.000
_cell.length_c   1.000
_cell.angle_alpha   90.00
_cell.angle_beta   90.00
_cell.angle_gamma   90.00
#
_symmetry.space_group_name_H-M   'P 1'
#
loop_
_entity.id
_entity.type
_entity.pdbx_description
1 polymer ?
#
loop_
_entity_poly.entity_id
_entity_poly.type
_entity_poly.pdbx_seq_one_letter_code
_entity_poly.pdbx_strand_id
1 'polypeptide(L)'
;MPILFQINVAANWGSHGRIAEGIGEIVQAHDWDSYIAYGRFANPSKSHLLKVGSTYDTLLHGAHSMLFDRHGLASKGATWRLIRDIDYIQPDIIQLHNIHGYYLNYPLLFEYLSSLDVPVVWTLHDAWAMTGHCAFPALAECNQWKEECVTCPLTRKEYPRCYGSSRTRENFQEKKYWFNTVPNLHIVTVSRYLEGQVRQSFLKDIDTRCIYNGVDIDVFHPYNYQFSRSRHYKVLGVASVWEKRKGLDAFRQLRRMLPENYDITLVGLTDQQTRRLPDGISVVSRTDSVQDLVELYANADVFVNPSQAESFGMTTAEALACGTPAIVYNTTACPELVDENTGGVVPLDDVQALAEAVKLWCGKSRKGDTRRLCRERAVSLFSRQDRYQEYFNLYDSLLKR
;
A
#
# COMPACT_ATOMS: atom_id res chain seq x y z
N MET A 1 23.39 2.00 -21.50
CA MET A 1 22.42 2.67 -20.59
C MET A 1 21.68 1.57 -19.88
N PRO A 2 21.75 1.50 -18.55
CA PRO A 2 21.08 0.41 -17.82
C PRO A 2 19.56 0.48 -17.98
N ILE A 3 18.91 -0.67 -17.86
CA ILE A 3 17.48 -0.85 -18.07
C ILE A 3 16.84 -1.40 -16.80
N LEU A 4 15.87 -0.65 -16.23
CA LEU A 4 14.97 -1.14 -15.17
C LEU A 4 13.69 -1.68 -15.80
N PHE A 5 13.36 -2.93 -15.52
CA PHE A 5 12.10 -3.55 -15.96
C PHE A 5 11.21 -3.86 -14.75
N GLN A 6 10.12 -3.13 -14.60
CA GLN A 6 9.19 -3.28 -13.48
C GLN A 6 7.98 -4.13 -13.87
N ILE A 7 7.53 -5.03 -12.99
CA ILE A 7 6.34 -5.85 -13.16
C ILE A 7 5.35 -5.53 -12.03
N ASN A 8 4.17 -5.03 -12.40
CA ASN A 8 3.14 -4.63 -11.45
C ASN A 8 1.72 -4.89 -12.01
N VAL A 9 0.73 -5.01 -11.14
CA VAL A 9 -0.67 -5.13 -11.58
C VAL A 9 -1.21 -3.84 -12.21
N ALA A 10 -0.61 -2.68 -11.91
CA ALA A 10 -1.00 -1.38 -12.46
C ALA A 10 0.21 -0.48 -12.72
N ALA A 11 0.10 0.42 -13.71
CA ALA A 11 1.07 1.46 -14.01
C ALA A 11 0.47 2.85 -13.73
N ASN A 12 1.16 3.65 -12.92
CA ASN A 12 0.72 5.01 -12.52
C ASN A 12 -0.74 5.09 -12.05
N TRP A 13 -1.26 4.01 -11.46
CA TRP A 13 -2.62 3.91 -10.95
C TRP A 13 -2.64 3.27 -9.56
N GLY A 14 -3.40 3.85 -8.63
CA GLY A 14 -3.39 3.43 -7.23
C GLY A 14 -2.05 3.70 -6.54
N SER A 15 -1.86 3.23 -5.31
CA SER A 15 -0.64 3.50 -4.53
C SER A 15 0.59 2.83 -5.14
N HIS A 16 0.57 1.50 -5.30
CA HIS A 16 1.72 0.75 -5.83
C HIS A 16 2.06 1.08 -7.30
N GLY A 17 1.06 1.46 -8.13
CA GLY A 17 1.32 1.91 -9.50
C GLY A 17 2.02 3.27 -9.55
N ARG A 18 1.68 4.19 -8.65
CA ARG A 18 2.38 5.48 -8.51
C ARG A 18 3.78 5.32 -7.94
N ILE A 19 4.00 4.31 -7.08
CA ILE A 19 5.34 3.98 -6.58
C ILE A 19 6.22 3.48 -7.74
N ALA A 20 5.72 2.55 -8.56
CA ALA A 20 6.44 2.06 -9.73
C ALA A 20 6.78 3.21 -10.71
N GLU A 21 5.83 4.11 -10.97
CA GLU A 21 6.07 5.31 -11.79
C GLU A 21 7.17 6.19 -11.20
N GLY A 22 7.09 6.49 -9.91
CA GLY A 22 8.08 7.35 -9.24
C GLY A 22 9.47 6.74 -9.21
N ILE A 23 9.61 5.43 -9.04
CA ILE A 23 10.89 4.73 -9.17
C ILE A 23 11.40 4.85 -10.62
N GLY A 24 10.53 4.67 -11.62
CA GLY A 24 10.85 4.88 -13.03
C GLY A 24 11.36 6.27 -13.32
N GLU A 25 10.71 7.31 -12.78
CA GLU A 25 11.15 8.71 -12.93
C GLU A 25 12.55 8.97 -12.35
N ILE A 26 12.85 8.38 -11.18
CA ILE A 26 14.18 8.54 -10.56
C ILE A 26 15.27 7.87 -11.39
N VAL A 27 15.08 6.64 -11.87
CA VAL A 27 16.11 5.98 -12.67
C VAL A 27 16.32 6.67 -14.01
N GLN A 28 15.26 7.20 -14.63
CA GLN A 28 15.37 8.02 -15.85
C GLN A 28 16.15 9.34 -15.61
N ALA A 29 16.01 9.95 -14.43
CA ALA A 29 16.79 11.12 -14.05
C ALA A 29 18.31 10.81 -13.88
N HIS A 30 18.67 9.53 -13.81
CA HIS A 30 20.05 9.02 -13.76
C HIS A 30 20.48 8.35 -15.08
N ASP A 31 19.84 8.71 -16.19
CA ASP A 31 20.14 8.20 -17.53
C ASP A 31 19.93 6.67 -17.70
N TRP A 32 18.92 6.09 -17.00
CA TRP A 32 18.48 4.72 -17.23
C TRP A 32 17.20 4.69 -18.06
N ASP A 33 16.98 3.59 -18.79
CA ASP A 33 15.67 3.30 -19.37
C ASP A 33 14.75 2.64 -18.34
N SER A 34 13.46 2.97 -18.39
CA SER A 34 12.44 2.39 -17.50
C SER A 34 11.26 1.80 -18.27
N TYR A 35 10.95 0.54 -17.96
CA TYR A 35 9.82 -0.21 -18.48
C TYR A 35 8.89 -0.61 -17.34
N ILE A 36 7.56 -0.56 -17.56
CA ILE A 36 6.55 -1.08 -16.63
C ILE A 36 5.63 -2.03 -17.37
N ALA A 37 5.76 -3.33 -17.09
CA ALA A 37 4.82 -4.34 -17.50
C ALA A 37 3.64 -4.38 -16.52
N TYR A 38 2.41 -4.09 -17.01
CA TYR A 38 1.24 -3.95 -16.16
C TYR A 38 0.08 -4.88 -16.55
N GLY A 39 -0.68 -5.34 -15.54
CA GLY A 39 -1.75 -6.30 -15.74
C GLY A 39 -3.11 -5.68 -16.06
N ARG A 40 -3.55 -4.62 -15.34
CA ARG A 40 -4.97 -4.21 -15.34
C ARG A 40 -5.21 -2.75 -15.67
N PHE A 41 -4.62 -1.83 -14.93
CA PHE A 41 -4.91 -0.40 -15.00
C PHE A 41 -3.65 0.39 -15.32
N ALA A 42 -3.77 1.40 -16.16
CA ALA A 42 -2.68 2.31 -16.46
C ALA A 42 -3.21 3.73 -16.64
N ASN A 43 -2.47 4.70 -16.12
CA ASN A 43 -2.52 6.10 -16.51
C ASN A 43 -1.30 6.40 -17.40
N PRO A 44 -1.24 7.57 -18.06
CA PRO A 44 -0.04 8.01 -18.77
C PRO A 44 1.20 7.91 -17.87
N SER A 45 2.31 7.45 -18.45
CA SER A 45 3.55 7.15 -17.76
C SER A 45 4.73 7.71 -18.56
N LYS A 46 5.82 8.05 -17.85
CA LYS A 46 7.11 8.37 -18.46
C LYS A 46 7.90 7.13 -18.81
N SER A 47 7.61 5.99 -18.17
CA SER A 47 8.20 4.70 -18.49
C SER A 47 7.53 4.09 -19.74
N HIS A 48 8.25 3.21 -20.43
CA HIS A 48 7.68 2.40 -21.52
C HIS A 48 6.68 1.38 -20.96
N LEU A 49 5.42 1.46 -21.37
CA LEU A 49 4.36 0.62 -20.86
C LEU A 49 4.17 -0.64 -21.71
N LEU A 50 4.12 -1.81 -21.05
CA LEU A 50 3.86 -3.11 -21.66
C LEU A 50 2.65 -3.76 -20.98
N LYS A 51 1.58 -4.04 -21.73
CA LYS A 51 0.40 -4.69 -21.16
C LYS A 51 0.56 -6.20 -21.12
N VAL A 52 0.42 -6.80 -19.94
CA VAL A 52 0.45 -8.25 -19.73
C VAL A 52 -0.95 -8.82 -19.87
N GLY A 53 -1.17 -9.57 -20.94
CA GLY A 53 -2.46 -10.22 -21.21
C GLY A 53 -3.57 -9.27 -21.66
N SER A 54 -4.77 -9.82 -21.72
CA SER A 54 -5.99 -9.16 -22.13
C SER A 54 -6.99 -9.10 -20.97
N THR A 55 -8.09 -8.36 -21.17
CA THR A 55 -9.23 -8.37 -20.25
C THR A 55 -9.82 -9.77 -20.07
N TYR A 56 -9.83 -10.58 -21.15
CA TYR A 56 -10.29 -11.95 -21.11
C TYR A 56 -9.38 -12.83 -20.23
N ASP A 57 -8.05 -12.71 -20.36
CA ASP A 57 -7.09 -13.41 -19.49
C ASP A 57 -7.35 -13.08 -18.03
N THR A 58 -7.60 -11.80 -17.71
CA THR A 58 -7.88 -11.32 -16.34
C THR A 58 -9.19 -11.91 -15.79
N LEU A 59 -10.26 -11.95 -16.60
CA LEU A 59 -11.55 -12.51 -16.19
C LEU A 59 -11.47 -14.01 -15.93
N LEU A 60 -10.83 -14.76 -16.83
CA LEU A 60 -10.60 -16.21 -16.64
C LEU A 60 -9.77 -16.49 -15.40
N HIS A 61 -8.70 -15.72 -15.19
CA HIS A 61 -7.86 -15.85 -14.01
C HIS A 61 -8.65 -15.56 -12.72
N GLY A 62 -9.47 -14.50 -12.73
CA GLY A 62 -10.37 -14.18 -11.64
C GLY A 62 -11.33 -15.33 -11.32
N ALA A 63 -11.95 -15.92 -12.34
CA ALA A 63 -12.83 -17.07 -12.18
C ALA A 63 -12.09 -18.29 -11.60
N HIS A 64 -10.89 -18.62 -12.09
CA HIS A 64 -10.04 -19.67 -11.53
C HIS A 64 -9.69 -19.43 -10.05
N SER A 65 -9.36 -18.19 -9.70
CA SER A 65 -9.09 -17.83 -8.32
C SER A 65 -10.32 -17.97 -7.43
N MET A 66 -11.48 -17.48 -7.89
CA MET A 66 -12.73 -17.49 -7.09
C MET A 66 -13.32 -18.90 -6.92
N LEU A 67 -13.14 -19.79 -7.90
CA LEU A 67 -13.72 -21.13 -7.86
C LEU A 67 -12.76 -22.17 -7.28
N PHE A 68 -11.46 -22.04 -7.52
CA PHE A 68 -10.48 -23.09 -7.24
C PHE A 68 -9.31 -22.61 -6.37
N ASP A 69 -9.36 -21.39 -5.83
CA ASP A 69 -8.29 -20.79 -5.02
C ASP A 69 -6.91 -20.83 -5.73
N ARG A 70 -6.90 -20.62 -7.06
CA ARG A 70 -5.71 -20.66 -7.91
C ARG A 70 -5.21 -19.25 -8.26
N HIS A 71 -5.06 -18.43 -7.25
CA HIS A 71 -4.62 -17.06 -7.40
C HIS A 71 -3.13 -16.99 -7.79
N GLY A 72 -2.85 -16.35 -8.93
CA GLY A 72 -1.49 -16.27 -9.49
C GLY A 72 -1.05 -17.54 -10.24
N LEU A 73 -1.95 -18.50 -10.52
CA LEU A 73 -1.66 -19.78 -11.16
C LEU A 73 -2.28 -19.94 -12.58
N ALA A 74 -3.07 -18.96 -13.03
CA ALA A 74 -3.59 -18.90 -14.40
C ALA A 74 -2.74 -17.99 -15.29
N SER A 75 -3.28 -17.47 -16.41
CA SER A 75 -2.62 -16.51 -17.33
C SER A 75 -1.26 -16.99 -17.89
N LYS A 76 -1.08 -18.30 -18.11
CA LYS A 76 0.18 -18.87 -18.61
C LYS A 76 0.62 -18.24 -19.93
N GLY A 77 -0.29 -18.12 -20.94
CA GLY A 77 0.03 -17.55 -22.23
C GLY A 77 0.44 -16.07 -22.16
N ALA A 78 -0.17 -15.28 -21.26
CA ALA A 78 0.22 -13.90 -21.03
C ALA A 78 1.61 -13.82 -20.39
N THR A 79 1.92 -14.71 -19.44
CA THR A 79 3.23 -14.78 -18.78
C THR A 79 4.34 -15.20 -19.76
N TRP A 80 4.08 -16.15 -20.67
CA TRP A 80 5.04 -16.50 -21.72
C TRP A 80 5.35 -15.34 -22.68
N ARG A 81 4.35 -14.50 -23.00
CA ARG A 81 4.60 -13.28 -23.80
C ARG A 81 5.47 -12.29 -23.01
N LEU A 82 5.17 -12.06 -21.74
CA LEU A 82 5.98 -11.21 -20.88
C LEU A 82 7.44 -11.69 -20.79
N ILE A 83 7.67 -13.00 -20.65
CA ILE A 83 9.03 -13.58 -20.62
C ILE A 83 9.77 -13.27 -21.92
N ARG A 84 9.12 -13.42 -23.10
CA ARG A 84 9.74 -13.04 -24.38
C ARG A 84 10.04 -11.54 -24.48
N ASP A 85 9.20 -10.70 -23.92
CA ASP A 85 9.45 -9.25 -23.89
C ASP A 85 10.67 -8.93 -23.00
N ILE A 86 10.82 -9.62 -21.87
CA ILE A 86 12.01 -9.50 -21.00
C ILE A 86 13.27 -9.98 -21.74
N ASP A 87 13.20 -11.12 -22.41
CA ASP A 87 14.32 -11.65 -23.23
C ASP A 87 14.72 -10.70 -24.36
N TYR A 88 13.76 -10.02 -24.97
CA TYR A 88 14.03 -9.04 -26.03
C TYR A 88 14.65 -7.75 -25.52
N ILE A 89 14.17 -7.26 -24.36
CA ILE A 89 14.61 -5.99 -23.75
C ILE A 89 15.97 -6.15 -23.05
N GLN A 90 16.27 -7.33 -22.51
CA GLN A 90 17.51 -7.63 -21.77
C GLN A 90 17.76 -6.63 -20.63
N PRO A 91 16.86 -6.53 -19.62
CA PRO A 91 17.03 -5.58 -18.52
C PRO A 91 18.21 -5.92 -17.63
N ASP A 92 18.82 -4.89 -17.05
CA ASP A 92 19.89 -5.03 -16.06
C ASP A 92 19.35 -5.27 -14.66
N ILE A 93 18.13 -4.79 -14.35
CA ILE A 93 17.42 -5.00 -13.09
C ILE A 93 15.96 -5.35 -13.39
N ILE A 94 15.45 -6.38 -12.72
CA ILE A 94 14.02 -6.72 -12.72
C ILE A 94 13.43 -6.35 -11.36
N GLN A 95 12.44 -5.45 -11.37
CA GLN A 95 11.71 -5.01 -10.18
C GLN A 95 10.31 -5.63 -10.16
N LEU A 96 10.00 -6.40 -9.13
CA LEU A 96 8.66 -6.93 -8.89
C LEU A 96 7.93 -6.07 -7.86
N HIS A 97 6.65 -5.80 -8.11
CA HIS A 97 5.71 -5.23 -7.14
C HIS A 97 4.60 -6.22 -6.86
N ASN A 98 3.32 -5.85 -7.06
CA ASN A 98 2.20 -6.78 -6.92
C ASN A 98 2.12 -7.71 -8.13
N ILE A 99 2.72 -8.88 -8.02
CA ILE A 99 2.65 -9.96 -9.02
C ILE A 99 1.34 -10.74 -8.96
N HIS A 100 0.49 -10.45 -7.99
CA HIS A 100 -0.89 -10.92 -7.88
C HIS A 100 -1.87 -9.89 -8.48
N GLY A 101 -3.14 -10.27 -8.68
CA GLY A 101 -4.13 -9.37 -9.32
C GLY A 101 -4.69 -9.90 -10.63
N TYR A 102 -4.63 -11.22 -10.83
CA TYR A 102 -5.27 -11.96 -11.94
C TYR A 102 -4.68 -11.70 -13.33
N TYR A 103 -3.37 -11.53 -13.46
CA TYR A 103 -2.74 -11.24 -14.74
C TYR A 103 -1.50 -12.08 -15.05
N LEU A 104 -0.90 -12.72 -14.06
CA LEU A 104 0.41 -13.36 -14.10
C LEU A 104 0.37 -14.77 -13.54
N ASN A 105 1.17 -15.69 -14.11
CA ASN A 105 1.46 -17.02 -13.56
C ASN A 105 2.81 -16.96 -12.85
N TYR A 106 2.81 -16.91 -11.51
CA TYR A 106 4.08 -16.76 -10.77
C TYR A 106 5.01 -17.98 -10.87
N PRO A 107 4.55 -19.24 -10.94
CA PRO A 107 5.47 -20.36 -11.16
C PRO A 107 6.30 -20.21 -12.43
N LEU A 108 5.66 -19.92 -13.58
CA LEU A 108 6.37 -19.71 -14.84
C LEU A 108 7.33 -18.51 -14.78
N LEU A 109 6.90 -17.43 -14.13
CA LEU A 109 7.78 -16.26 -13.98
C LEU A 109 9.00 -16.60 -13.13
N PHE A 110 8.83 -17.24 -11.98
CA PHE A 110 9.93 -17.57 -11.07
C PHE A 110 10.84 -18.66 -11.61
N GLU A 111 10.31 -19.63 -12.38
CA GLU A 111 11.11 -20.60 -13.13
C GLU A 111 12.06 -19.87 -14.11
N TYR A 112 11.53 -18.90 -14.86
CA TYR A 112 12.34 -18.10 -15.77
C TYR A 112 13.35 -17.22 -15.02
N LEU A 113 12.92 -16.48 -13.98
CA LEU A 113 13.80 -15.61 -13.19
C LEU A 113 14.94 -16.42 -12.51
N SER A 114 14.70 -17.67 -12.15
CA SER A 114 15.73 -18.53 -11.54
C SER A 114 16.84 -18.91 -12.50
N SER A 115 16.61 -18.80 -13.82
CA SER A 115 17.61 -19.06 -14.86
C SER A 115 18.45 -17.86 -15.26
N LEU A 116 18.10 -16.66 -14.76
CA LEU A 116 18.78 -15.42 -15.09
C LEU A 116 19.87 -15.09 -14.05
N ASP A 117 20.93 -14.44 -14.55
CA ASP A 117 21.96 -13.83 -13.69
C ASP A 117 21.70 -12.32 -13.46
N VAL A 118 20.43 -11.91 -13.56
CA VAL A 118 19.99 -10.53 -13.37
C VAL A 118 19.47 -10.36 -11.95
N PRO A 119 19.88 -9.30 -11.22
CA PRO A 119 19.30 -9.01 -9.90
C PRO A 119 17.80 -8.77 -9.97
N VAL A 120 17.05 -9.45 -9.10
CA VAL A 120 15.61 -9.31 -8.95
C VAL A 120 15.32 -8.63 -7.62
N VAL A 121 14.67 -7.48 -7.66
CA VAL A 121 14.22 -6.77 -6.46
C VAL A 121 12.72 -6.91 -6.35
N TRP A 122 12.21 -7.36 -5.21
CA TRP A 122 10.76 -7.53 -5.01
C TRP A 122 10.25 -6.66 -3.87
N THR A 123 9.51 -5.61 -4.23
CA THR A 123 8.83 -4.77 -3.24
C THR A 123 7.51 -5.40 -2.81
N LEU A 124 7.43 -5.78 -1.55
CA LEU A 124 6.22 -6.32 -0.94
C LEU A 124 5.33 -5.19 -0.43
N HIS A 125 4.10 -5.12 -0.98
CA HIS A 125 3.08 -4.14 -0.58
C HIS A 125 2.04 -4.72 0.39
N ASP A 126 2.06 -6.03 0.61
CA ASP A 126 1.22 -6.77 1.55
C ASP A 126 1.85 -8.13 1.87
N ALA A 127 1.17 -8.94 2.68
CA ALA A 127 1.69 -10.24 3.12
C ALA A 127 1.35 -11.40 2.17
N TRP A 128 0.75 -11.16 1.00
CA TRP A 128 0.33 -12.25 0.10
C TRP A 128 1.47 -13.18 -0.30
N ALA A 129 2.66 -12.64 -0.48
CA ALA A 129 3.84 -13.41 -0.88
C ALA A 129 4.18 -14.53 0.13
N MET A 130 3.96 -14.31 1.42
CA MET A 130 4.36 -15.23 2.49
C MET A 130 3.20 -16.05 3.07
N THR A 131 1.99 -15.90 2.55
CA THR A 131 0.79 -16.62 3.02
C THR A 131 0.27 -17.60 1.98
N GLY A 132 -0.55 -18.57 2.39
CA GLY A 132 -1.21 -19.48 1.46
C GLY A 132 -2.38 -18.86 0.70
N HIS A 133 -2.92 -17.71 1.18
CA HIS A 133 -4.09 -17.10 0.57
C HIS A 133 -4.13 -15.57 0.76
N CYS A 134 -4.29 -15.10 1.99
CA CYS A 134 -4.67 -13.71 2.30
C CYS A 134 -3.51 -12.71 2.19
N ALA A 135 -3.88 -11.44 1.94
CA ALA A 135 -2.93 -10.32 1.92
C ALA A 135 -2.70 -9.70 3.32
N PHE A 136 -3.63 -9.86 4.25
CA PHE A 136 -3.58 -9.28 5.61
C PHE A 136 -3.94 -10.32 6.68
N PRO A 137 -2.99 -11.18 7.08
CA PRO A 137 -3.25 -12.20 8.11
C PRO A 137 -3.62 -11.61 9.48
N ALA A 138 -3.21 -10.38 9.77
CA ALA A 138 -3.54 -9.65 10.98
C ALA A 138 -5.06 -9.47 11.19
N LEU A 139 -5.86 -9.40 10.13
CA LEU A 139 -7.33 -9.29 10.21
C LEU A 139 -8.03 -10.52 10.84
N ALA A 140 -7.31 -11.60 10.99
CA ALA A 140 -7.76 -12.83 11.64
C ALA A 140 -6.82 -13.27 12.77
N GLU A 141 -5.92 -12.39 13.21
CA GLU A 141 -4.88 -12.71 14.20
C GLU A 141 -4.11 -14.00 13.87
N CYS A 142 -3.98 -14.29 12.55
CA CYS A 142 -3.46 -15.55 12.05
C CYS A 142 -1.93 -15.56 12.03
N ASN A 143 -1.34 -16.60 12.62
CA ASN A 143 0.11 -16.83 12.65
C ASN A 143 0.55 -18.08 11.86
N GLN A 144 -0.36 -18.79 11.17
CA GLN A 144 -0.03 -20.02 10.43
C GLN A 144 1.06 -19.78 9.37
N TRP A 145 1.10 -18.63 8.74
CA TRP A 145 2.06 -18.26 7.70
C TRP A 145 3.53 -18.30 8.16
N LYS A 146 3.79 -18.33 9.46
CA LYS A 146 5.15 -18.45 10.01
C LYS A 146 5.73 -19.86 9.80
N GLU A 147 4.89 -20.88 9.80
CA GLU A 147 5.26 -22.28 9.66
C GLU A 147 4.64 -22.91 8.42
N GLU A 148 3.31 -23.04 8.41
CA GLU A 148 2.54 -23.56 7.29
C GLU A 148 1.08 -23.06 7.34
N CYS A 149 0.61 -22.40 6.28
CA CYS A 149 -0.81 -22.11 6.11
C CYS A 149 -1.59 -23.36 5.73
N VAL A 150 -2.37 -23.89 6.64
CA VAL A 150 -3.22 -25.08 6.40
C VAL A 150 -4.61 -24.68 5.93
N THR A 151 -5.23 -23.70 6.61
CA THR A 151 -6.54 -23.16 6.30
C THR A 151 -6.50 -21.65 6.46
N CYS A 152 -7.32 -20.92 5.68
CA CYS A 152 -7.41 -19.47 5.81
C CYS A 152 -8.82 -19.04 6.22
N PRO A 153 -9.01 -18.43 7.40
CA PRO A 153 -10.32 -17.94 7.85
C PRO A 153 -10.83 -16.75 7.04
N LEU A 154 -9.96 -16.14 6.21
CA LEU A 154 -10.27 -14.98 5.39
C LEU A 154 -10.66 -15.35 3.95
N THR A 155 -10.65 -16.63 3.57
CA THR A 155 -10.84 -17.11 2.19
C THR A 155 -12.07 -16.52 1.49
N ARG A 156 -13.18 -16.34 2.18
CA ARG A 156 -14.43 -15.78 1.63
C ARG A 156 -14.64 -14.30 1.94
N LYS A 157 -13.84 -13.74 2.84
CA LYS A 157 -14.07 -12.40 3.40
C LYS A 157 -13.18 -11.34 2.75
N GLU A 158 -11.91 -11.69 2.55
CA GLU A 158 -10.86 -10.77 2.11
C GLU A 158 -10.23 -11.24 0.79
N TYR A 159 -9.51 -10.33 0.15
CA TYR A 159 -8.78 -10.60 -1.10
C TYR A 159 -7.59 -11.56 -0.88
N PRO A 160 -7.38 -12.49 -1.83
CA PRO A 160 -8.23 -12.87 -2.96
C PRO A 160 -9.41 -13.76 -2.50
N ARG A 161 -10.64 -13.43 -2.87
CA ARG A 161 -11.80 -14.19 -2.42
C ARG A 161 -11.93 -15.49 -3.18
N CYS A 162 -12.17 -16.59 -2.45
CA CYS A 162 -12.50 -17.89 -3.01
C CYS A 162 -13.83 -18.41 -2.40
N TYR A 163 -14.75 -18.83 -3.25
CA TYR A 163 -16.06 -19.35 -2.85
C TYR A 163 -16.19 -20.86 -3.06
N GLY A 164 -15.22 -21.45 -3.78
CA GLY A 164 -15.14 -22.90 -4.02
C GLY A 164 -14.23 -23.62 -3.03
N SER A 165 -13.46 -24.58 -3.53
CA SER A 165 -12.49 -25.34 -2.73
C SER A 165 -11.25 -24.51 -2.43
N SER A 166 -10.88 -24.43 -1.14
CA SER A 166 -9.63 -23.77 -0.75
C SER A 166 -8.42 -24.67 -1.04
N ARG A 167 -7.33 -24.05 -1.50
CA ARG A 167 -6.01 -24.63 -1.70
C ARG A 167 -4.94 -23.94 -0.85
N THR A 168 -5.32 -23.47 0.32
CA THR A 168 -4.44 -22.67 1.17
C THR A 168 -3.10 -23.33 1.44
N ARG A 169 -3.08 -24.65 1.75
CA ARG A 169 -1.84 -25.40 2.01
C ARG A 169 -1.00 -25.55 0.76
N GLU A 170 -1.58 -25.98 -0.34
CA GLU A 170 -0.89 -26.17 -1.61
C GLU A 170 -0.33 -24.83 -2.14
N ASN A 171 -1.10 -23.77 -2.06
CA ASN A 171 -0.65 -22.43 -2.45
C ASN A 171 0.53 -21.96 -1.58
N PHE A 172 0.51 -22.27 -0.28
CA PHE A 172 1.64 -21.95 0.61
C PHE A 172 2.89 -22.72 0.21
N GLN A 173 2.78 -24.02 -0.03
CA GLN A 173 3.90 -24.86 -0.43
C GLN A 173 4.46 -24.49 -1.81
N GLU A 174 3.58 -24.19 -2.79
CA GLU A 174 3.98 -23.72 -4.12
C GLU A 174 4.73 -22.38 -4.03
N LYS A 175 4.25 -21.41 -3.24
CA LYS A 175 4.93 -20.13 -3.03
C LYS A 175 6.27 -20.31 -2.32
N LYS A 176 6.30 -21.12 -1.25
CA LYS A 176 7.53 -21.45 -0.53
C LYS A 176 8.58 -22.07 -1.44
N TYR A 177 8.18 -22.92 -2.37
CA TYR A 177 9.09 -23.50 -3.36
C TYR A 177 9.58 -22.43 -4.33
N TRP A 178 8.68 -21.83 -5.10
CA TRP A 178 9.04 -20.95 -6.21
C TRP A 178 9.74 -19.67 -5.78
N PHE A 179 9.32 -19.04 -4.70
CA PHE A 179 9.88 -17.75 -4.27
C PHE A 179 11.28 -17.87 -3.65
N ASN A 180 11.73 -19.09 -3.37
CA ASN A 180 13.10 -19.36 -2.93
C ASN A 180 14.00 -19.94 -4.04
N THR A 181 13.54 -19.99 -5.31
CA THR A 181 14.36 -20.52 -6.41
C THR A 181 15.27 -19.48 -7.05
N VAL A 182 14.98 -18.19 -6.91
CA VAL A 182 15.71 -17.11 -7.58
C VAL A 182 16.96 -16.75 -6.76
N PRO A 183 18.19 -16.98 -7.28
CA PRO A 183 19.42 -16.83 -6.49
C PRO A 183 19.71 -15.37 -6.13
N ASN A 184 19.44 -14.44 -7.04
CA ASN A 184 19.73 -13.00 -6.89
C ASN A 184 18.46 -12.21 -6.51
N LEU A 185 17.60 -12.80 -5.65
CA LEU A 185 16.39 -12.14 -5.15
C LEU A 185 16.70 -11.26 -3.93
N HIS A 186 16.26 -10.02 -3.99
CA HIS A 186 16.30 -9.06 -2.89
C HIS A 186 14.88 -8.58 -2.57
N ILE A 187 14.51 -8.55 -1.30
CA ILE A 187 13.20 -8.08 -0.87
C ILE A 187 13.29 -6.65 -0.33
N VAL A 188 12.38 -5.81 -0.78
CA VAL A 188 12.09 -4.50 -0.17
C VAL A 188 10.73 -4.55 0.48
N THR A 189 10.62 -4.11 1.72
CA THR A 189 9.35 -3.97 2.42
C THR A 189 9.02 -2.50 2.62
N VAL A 190 7.73 -2.16 2.58
CA VAL A 190 7.27 -0.77 2.68
C VAL A 190 7.08 -0.30 4.12
N SER A 191 7.40 -1.14 5.10
CA SER A 191 7.34 -0.84 6.54
C SER A 191 8.21 -1.82 7.34
N ARG A 192 8.62 -1.42 8.53
CA ARG A 192 9.32 -2.29 9.50
C ARG A 192 8.44 -3.44 9.98
N TYR A 193 7.14 -3.20 10.11
CA TYR A 193 6.17 -4.25 10.40
C TYR A 193 6.23 -5.38 9.37
N LEU A 194 6.17 -5.03 8.08
CA LEU A 194 6.22 -6.02 7.01
C LEU A 194 7.60 -6.70 6.93
N GLU A 195 8.69 -5.96 7.18
CA GLU A 195 10.04 -6.53 7.31
C GLU A 195 10.08 -7.58 8.41
N GLY A 196 9.52 -7.28 9.58
CA GLY A 196 9.42 -8.22 10.68
C GLY A 196 8.61 -9.48 10.34
N GLN A 197 7.60 -9.35 9.46
CA GLN A 197 6.87 -10.52 8.95
C GLN A 197 7.73 -11.35 7.99
N VAL A 198 8.44 -10.73 7.04
CA VAL A 198 9.35 -11.44 6.14
C VAL A 198 10.37 -12.27 6.93
N ARG A 199 11.00 -11.66 7.94
CA ARG A 199 12.00 -12.31 8.81
C ARG A 199 11.45 -13.50 9.63
N GLN A 200 10.14 -13.62 9.76
CA GLN A 200 9.46 -14.74 10.46
C GLN A 200 8.83 -15.74 9.49
N SER A 201 8.91 -15.51 8.19
CA SER A 201 8.30 -16.35 7.14
C SER A 201 9.31 -17.29 6.49
N PHE A 202 8.87 -18.06 5.51
CA PHE A 202 9.76 -18.88 4.68
C PHE A 202 10.68 -18.06 3.74
N LEU A 203 10.53 -16.73 3.71
CA LEU A 203 11.40 -15.80 2.96
C LEU A 203 12.53 -15.21 3.84
N LYS A 204 12.68 -15.66 5.09
CA LYS A 204 13.56 -15.06 6.11
C LYS A 204 15.05 -15.02 5.72
N ASP A 205 15.49 -15.92 4.85
CA ASP A 205 16.89 -16.05 4.43
C ASP A 205 17.23 -15.17 3.20
N ILE A 206 16.24 -14.50 2.61
CA ILE A 206 16.42 -13.56 1.51
C ILE A 206 16.86 -12.20 2.05
N ASP A 207 17.86 -11.57 1.39
CA ASP A 207 18.31 -10.20 1.74
C ASP A 207 17.11 -9.25 1.70
N THR A 208 16.78 -8.68 2.85
CA THR A 208 15.57 -7.88 3.04
C THR A 208 15.90 -6.54 3.69
N ARG A 209 15.38 -5.47 3.11
CA ARG A 209 15.49 -4.10 3.65
C ARG A 209 14.15 -3.38 3.63
N CYS A 210 13.99 -2.44 4.53
CA CYS A 210 12.82 -1.58 4.57
C CYS A 210 13.12 -0.25 3.85
N ILE A 211 12.31 0.06 2.83
CA ILE A 211 12.23 1.39 2.22
C ILE A 211 10.77 1.83 2.31
N TYR A 212 10.49 2.83 3.12
CA TYR A 212 9.13 3.37 3.27
C TYR A 212 8.58 3.89 1.93
N ASN A 213 7.27 3.85 1.78
CA ASN A 213 6.63 4.50 0.63
C ASN A 213 6.85 6.02 0.67
N GLY A 214 7.05 6.60 -0.50
CA GLY A 214 7.24 8.03 -0.68
C GLY A 214 5.93 8.78 -0.89
N VAL A 215 5.80 9.95 -0.24
CA VAL A 215 4.77 10.96 -0.48
C VAL A 215 5.39 12.12 -1.24
N ASP A 216 4.70 12.61 -2.25
CA ASP A 216 5.10 13.82 -2.97
C ASP A 216 4.91 15.04 -2.06
N ILE A 217 6.01 15.44 -1.42
CA ILE A 217 6.01 16.54 -0.44
C ILE A 217 5.86 17.92 -1.08
N ASP A 218 6.05 18.05 -2.39
CA ASP A 218 5.82 19.30 -3.11
C ASP A 218 4.35 19.48 -3.45
N VAL A 219 3.62 18.37 -3.62
CA VAL A 219 2.17 18.34 -3.79
C VAL A 219 1.47 18.38 -2.44
N PHE A 220 1.80 17.44 -1.53
CA PHE A 220 1.23 17.39 -0.19
C PHE A 220 2.06 18.26 0.76
N HIS A 221 1.59 19.48 0.98
CA HIS A 221 2.25 20.46 1.86
C HIS A 221 1.21 21.29 2.62
N PRO A 222 1.60 21.97 3.71
CA PRO A 222 0.71 22.90 4.40
C PRO A 222 0.26 24.02 3.43
N TYR A 223 -1.03 24.09 3.17
CA TYR A 223 -1.62 25.06 2.23
C TYR A 223 -2.60 25.97 2.96
N ASN A 224 -2.34 27.28 2.92
CA ASN A 224 -3.24 28.34 3.41
C ASN A 224 -3.99 28.02 4.72
N TYR A 225 -3.33 27.30 5.65
CA TYR A 225 -3.92 27.04 6.95
C TYR A 225 -4.14 28.37 7.67
N GLN A 226 -5.38 28.80 7.68
CA GLN A 226 -5.78 29.91 8.52
C GLN A 226 -6.18 29.32 9.88
N PHE A 227 -5.48 29.71 10.94
CA PHE A 227 -5.91 29.40 12.30
C PHE A 227 -7.38 29.82 12.44
N SER A 228 -8.26 28.86 12.30
CA SER A 228 -9.69 29.12 12.45
C SER A 228 -9.93 29.47 13.90
N ARG A 229 -10.34 30.72 14.16
CA ARG A 229 -10.93 31.12 15.45
C ARG A 229 -12.30 30.47 15.68
N SER A 230 -12.74 29.59 14.77
CA SER A 230 -13.95 28.82 14.90
C SER A 230 -13.94 27.99 16.18
N ARG A 231 -15.09 27.89 16.82
CA ARG A 231 -15.32 26.95 17.94
C ARG A 231 -15.44 25.51 17.47
N HIS A 232 -15.49 25.27 16.14
CA HIS A 232 -15.60 23.94 15.55
C HIS A 232 -14.22 23.35 15.21
N TYR A 233 -14.05 22.07 15.50
CA TYR A 233 -12.88 21.29 15.16
C TYR A 233 -13.16 20.42 13.93
N LYS A 234 -12.20 20.34 13.00
CA LYS A 234 -12.31 19.57 11.75
C LYS A 234 -11.59 18.24 11.87
N VAL A 235 -12.35 17.16 11.79
CA VAL A 235 -11.85 15.77 11.83
C VAL A 235 -11.97 15.18 10.44
N LEU A 236 -10.88 14.68 9.87
CA LEU A 236 -10.83 14.16 8.50
C LEU A 236 -10.55 12.67 8.47
N GLY A 237 -11.28 11.94 7.63
CA GLY A 237 -10.99 10.56 7.24
C GLY A 237 -10.95 10.43 5.72
N VAL A 238 -9.93 9.75 5.18
CA VAL A 238 -9.74 9.57 3.73
C VAL A 238 -9.45 8.12 3.40
N ALA A 239 -10.18 7.57 2.44
CA ALA A 239 -9.84 6.30 1.82
C ALA A 239 -10.27 6.30 0.35
N SER A 240 -9.47 5.69 -0.53
CA SER A 240 -9.86 5.51 -1.93
C SER A 240 -11.01 4.52 -2.09
N VAL A 241 -11.07 3.53 -1.20
CA VAL A 241 -12.16 2.55 -1.06
C VAL A 241 -12.36 2.26 0.42
N TRP A 242 -13.56 2.50 0.92
CA TRP A 242 -13.95 2.19 2.29
C TRP A 242 -14.34 0.72 2.44
N GLU A 243 -13.36 -0.15 2.42
CA GLU A 243 -13.51 -1.55 2.83
C GLU A 243 -13.70 -1.65 4.35
N LYS A 244 -14.20 -2.80 4.83
CA LYS A 244 -14.44 -3.03 6.26
C LYS A 244 -13.21 -2.71 7.12
N ARG A 245 -12.02 -3.15 6.68
CA ARG A 245 -10.76 -2.94 7.39
C ARG A 245 -10.33 -1.47 7.53
N LYS A 246 -10.90 -0.55 6.72
CA LYS A 246 -10.61 0.89 6.79
C LYS A 246 -11.36 1.63 7.91
N GLY A 247 -12.19 0.92 8.67
CA GLY A 247 -12.76 1.43 9.91
C GLY A 247 -13.91 2.43 9.76
N LEU A 248 -14.72 2.34 8.69
CA LEU A 248 -15.89 3.23 8.53
C LEU A 248 -16.85 3.14 9.74
N ASP A 249 -16.95 1.98 10.37
CA ASP A 249 -17.81 1.79 11.55
C ASP A 249 -17.28 2.54 12.79
N ALA A 250 -15.97 2.73 12.89
CA ALA A 250 -15.37 3.55 13.94
C ALA A 250 -15.80 5.02 13.80
N PHE A 251 -15.88 5.57 12.58
CA PHE A 251 -16.37 6.94 12.37
C PHE A 251 -17.86 7.09 12.74
N ARG A 252 -18.70 6.06 12.47
CA ARG A 252 -20.11 6.06 12.88
C ARG A 252 -20.27 6.14 14.39
N GLN A 253 -19.43 5.40 15.13
CA GLN A 253 -19.41 5.44 16.58
C GLN A 253 -18.79 6.73 17.11
N LEU A 254 -17.70 7.19 16.51
CA LEU A 254 -16.99 8.43 16.85
C LEU A 254 -17.96 9.64 16.78
N ARG A 255 -18.83 9.72 15.73
CA ARG A 255 -19.82 10.79 15.62
C ARG A 255 -20.75 10.86 16.84
N ARG A 256 -21.14 9.71 17.41
CA ARG A 256 -22.04 9.64 18.59
C ARG A 256 -21.34 10.05 19.88
N MET A 257 -20.00 9.98 19.93
CA MET A 257 -19.19 10.23 21.13
C MET A 257 -18.58 11.63 21.14
N LEU A 258 -18.46 12.26 19.99
CA LEU A 258 -17.94 13.63 19.89
C LEU A 258 -19.07 14.66 20.00
N PRO A 259 -18.85 15.80 20.66
CA PRO A 259 -19.76 16.94 20.67
C PRO A 259 -20.06 17.46 19.25
N GLU A 260 -21.14 18.25 19.12
CA GLU A 260 -21.58 18.80 17.82
C GLU A 260 -20.54 19.73 17.18
N ASN A 261 -19.68 20.34 17.97
CA ASN A 261 -18.63 21.22 17.47
C ASN A 261 -17.40 20.48 16.89
N TYR A 262 -17.52 19.15 16.64
CA TYR A 262 -16.54 18.37 15.89
C TYR A 262 -17.14 18.00 14.53
N ASP A 263 -16.69 18.69 13.49
CA ASP A 263 -17.12 18.47 12.10
C ASP A 263 -16.34 17.32 11.50
N ILE A 264 -16.99 16.18 11.29
CA ILE A 264 -16.36 15.00 10.68
C ILE A 264 -16.58 15.05 9.16
N THR A 265 -15.51 15.00 8.40
CA THR A 265 -15.55 14.89 6.93
C THR A 265 -14.91 13.58 6.48
N LEU A 266 -15.60 12.81 5.64
CA LEU A 266 -15.09 11.57 5.06
C LEU A 266 -14.98 11.71 3.54
N VAL A 267 -13.83 11.29 2.98
CA VAL A 267 -13.54 11.33 1.55
C VAL A 267 -13.49 9.91 0.97
N GLY A 268 -14.12 9.71 -0.20
CA GLY A 268 -14.01 8.47 -0.97
C GLY A 268 -15.12 7.45 -0.72
N LEU A 269 -16.28 7.88 -0.17
CA LEU A 269 -17.44 7.01 0.03
C LEU A 269 -18.28 6.86 -1.23
N THR A 270 -18.85 5.67 -1.40
CA THR A 270 -19.91 5.43 -2.38
C THR A 270 -21.26 5.94 -1.88
N ASP A 271 -22.20 6.23 -2.79
CA ASP A 271 -23.56 6.67 -2.44
C ASP A 271 -24.26 5.69 -1.47
N GLN A 272 -24.04 4.37 -1.65
CA GLN A 272 -24.61 3.36 -0.77
C GLN A 272 -24.04 3.45 0.66
N GLN A 273 -22.76 3.75 0.80
CA GLN A 273 -22.11 3.93 2.11
C GLN A 273 -22.57 5.23 2.77
N THR A 274 -22.68 6.32 1.98
CA THR A 274 -23.15 7.62 2.44
C THR A 274 -24.55 7.55 3.06
N ARG A 275 -25.51 6.85 2.40
CA ARG A 275 -26.89 6.67 2.91
C ARG A 275 -26.98 5.94 4.25
N ARG A 276 -25.91 5.29 4.68
CA ARG A 276 -25.83 4.52 5.94
C ARG A 276 -25.10 5.26 7.04
N LEU A 277 -24.64 6.49 6.80
CA LEU A 277 -24.00 7.31 7.82
C LEU A 277 -25.04 7.96 8.75
N PRO A 278 -24.70 8.17 10.02
CA PRO A 278 -25.48 9.04 10.90
C PRO A 278 -25.40 10.51 10.44
N ASP A 279 -26.36 11.31 10.88
CA ASP A 279 -26.31 12.75 10.70
C ASP A 279 -25.06 13.35 11.35
N GLY A 280 -24.58 14.49 10.81
CA GLY A 280 -23.41 15.20 11.31
C GLY A 280 -22.07 14.64 10.81
N ILE A 281 -22.06 13.83 9.77
CA ILE A 281 -20.86 13.46 8.98
C ILE A 281 -21.02 14.00 7.57
N SER A 282 -20.10 14.88 7.18
CA SER A 282 -19.99 15.41 5.82
C SER A 282 -19.26 14.41 4.91
N VAL A 283 -19.67 14.34 3.64
CA VAL A 283 -19.07 13.39 2.68
C VAL A 283 -18.61 14.13 1.43
N VAL A 284 -17.39 13.83 1.02
CA VAL A 284 -16.83 14.14 -0.28
C VAL A 284 -16.63 12.82 -1.02
N SER A 285 -17.52 12.48 -1.95
CA SER A 285 -17.46 11.19 -2.66
C SER A 285 -16.16 11.03 -3.45
N ARG A 286 -15.70 12.11 -4.08
CA ARG A 286 -14.43 12.20 -4.80
C ARG A 286 -14.01 13.66 -4.85
N THR A 287 -12.71 13.94 -4.75
CA THR A 287 -12.13 15.25 -5.03
C THR A 287 -11.95 15.43 -6.54
N ASP A 288 -12.16 16.63 -7.06
CA ASP A 288 -12.01 16.93 -8.48
C ASP A 288 -10.52 17.02 -8.87
N SER A 289 -9.68 17.39 -7.92
CA SER A 289 -8.24 17.51 -8.08
C SER A 289 -7.47 16.99 -6.86
N VAL A 290 -6.16 16.79 -7.04
CA VAL A 290 -5.27 16.49 -5.91
C VAL A 290 -5.17 17.69 -4.97
N GLN A 291 -5.26 18.92 -5.50
CA GLN A 291 -5.22 20.14 -4.71
C GLN A 291 -6.39 20.23 -3.72
N ASP A 292 -7.60 19.82 -4.11
CA ASP A 292 -8.75 19.77 -3.20
C ASP A 292 -8.50 18.82 -2.03
N LEU A 293 -7.83 17.69 -2.30
CA LEU A 293 -7.44 16.73 -1.25
C LEU A 293 -6.39 17.33 -0.31
N VAL A 294 -5.39 18.04 -0.86
CA VAL A 294 -4.38 18.77 -0.07
C VAL A 294 -5.04 19.81 0.84
N GLU A 295 -6.02 20.56 0.33
CA GLU A 295 -6.76 21.55 1.11
C GLU A 295 -7.56 20.90 2.26
N LEU A 296 -8.19 19.76 2.01
CA LEU A 296 -8.90 19.01 3.05
C LEU A 296 -7.92 18.55 4.15
N TYR A 297 -6.77 17.99 3.79
CA TYR A 297 -5.74 17.62 4.75
C TYR A 297 -5.22 18.85 5.51
N ALA A 298 -4.78 19.89 4.80
CA ALA A 298 -4.17 21.06 5.40
C ALA A 298 -5.12 21.83 6.33
N ASN A 299 -6.42 21.82 6.05
CA ASN A 299 -7.43 22.49 6.86
C ASN A 299 -8.03 21.64 7.98
N ALA A 300 -7.71 20.36 8.07
CA ALA A 300 -8.13 19.52 9.18
C ALA A 300 -7.34 19.83 10.46
N ASP A 301 -8.01 19.77 11.61
CA ASP A 301 -7.34 19.83 12.92
C ASP A 301 -6.69 18.48 13.28
N VAL A 302 -7.30 17.37 12.81
CA VAL A 302 -6.77 16.04 13.00
C VAL A 302 -7.22 15.11 11.85
N PHE A 303 -6.33 14.27 11.43
CA PHE A 303 -6.62 13.14 10.53
C PHE A 303 -6.82 11.87 11.36
N VAL A 304 -7.84 11.08 11.05
CA VAL A 304 -8.13 9.81 11.72
C VAL A 304 -8.04 8.68 10.73
N ASN A 305 -7.17 7.71 10.99
CA ASN A 305 -7.03 6.49 10.22
C ASN A 305 -7.31 5.26 11.11
N PRO A 306 -8.57 4.86 11.29
CA PRO A 306 -8.96 3.74 12.12
C PRO A 306 -8.90 2.41 11.34
N SER A 307 -7.87 2.26 10.50
CA SER A 307 -7.66 1.02 9.75
C SER A 307 -7.22 -0.11 10.67
N GLN A 308 -7.83 -1.27 10.51
CA GLN A 308 -7.48 -2.51 11.24
C GLN A 308 -6.23 -3.19 10.68
N ALA A 309 -5.84 -2.88 9.45
CA ALA A 309 -4.60 -3.38 8.85
C ALA A 309 -4.12 -2.45 7.72
N GLU A 310 -2.85 -2.06 7.79
CA GLU A 310 -2.13 -1.31 6.78
C GLU A 310 -0.74 -1.91 6.57
N SER A 311 -0.28 -1.93 5.33
CA SER A 311 1.12 -2.27 5.06
C SER A 311 2.04 -1.07 5.22
N PHE A 312 1.50 0.16 5.10
CA PHE A 312 2.18 1.43 5.33
C PHE A 312 1.20 2.47 5.86
N GLY A 313 0.26 2.96 5.04
CA GLY A 313 -0.72 3.99 5.42
C GLY A 313 -0.46 5.33 4.70
N MET A 314 -0.48 5.33 3.37
CA MET A 314 -0.23 6.50 2.54
C MET A 314 -1.01 7.74 2.97
N THR A 315 -2.32 7.58 3.26
CA THR A 315 -3.18 8.70 3.67
C THR A 315 -2.74 9.35 4.98
N THR A 316 -2.15 8.56 5.90
CA THR A 316 -1.55 9.10 7.14
C THR A 316 -0.30 9.93 6.82
N ALA A 317 0.57 9.42 5.96
CA ALA A 317 1.79 10.12 5.55
C ALA A 317 1.46 11.42 4.76
N GLU A 318 0.41 11.40 3.92
CA GLU A 318 -0.12 12.58 3.21
C GLU A 318 -0.64 13.63 4.20
N ALA A 319 -1.38 13.22 5.22
CA ALA A 319 -1.88 14.13 6.27
C ALA A 319 -0.72 14.80 7.02
N LEU A 320 0.29 14.02 7.44
CA LEU A 320 1.49 14.55 8.09
C LEU A 320 2.25 15.52 7.18
N ALA A 321 2.37 15.20 5.88
CA ALA A 321 3.00 16.08 4.90
C ALA A 321 2.29 17.43 4.78
N CYS A 322 0.96 17.44 4.90
CA CYS A 322 0.15 18.66 4.96
C CYS A 322 0.17 19.35 6.35
N GLY A 323 0.95 18.88 7.29
CA GLY A 323 1.07 19.44 8.63
C GLY A 323 -0.07 19.04 9.57
N THR A 324 -0.82 17.99 9.28
CA THR A 324 -1.99 17.57 10.06
C THR A 324 -1.65 16.37 10.91
N PRO A 325 -1.79 16.46 12.25
CA PRO A 325 -1.53 15.34 13.14
C PRO A 325 -2.50 14.20 12.88
N ALA A 326 -2.04 12.96 13.07
CA ALA A 326 -2.81 11.79 12.75
C ALA A 326 -3.07 10.90 13.98
N ILE A 327 -4.25 10.28 14.05
CA ILE A 327 -4.58 9.26 15.03
C ILE A 327 -4.78 7.95 14.31
N VAL A 328 -4.09 6.91 14.79
CA VAL A 328 -4.09 5.59 14.20
C VAL A 328 -4.34 4.52 15.27
N TYR A 329 -4.83 3.36 14.86
CA TYR A 329 -4.87 2.19 15.73
C TYR A 329 -3.48 1.58 15.91
N ASN A 330 -3.24 0.99 17.09
CA ASN A 330 -2.04 0.21 17.39
C ASN A 330 -2.12 -1.16 16.71
N THR A 331 -1.94 -1.16 15.40
CA THR A 331 -2.00 -2.36 14.57
C THR A 331 -1.09 -2.23 13.35
N THR A 332 -0.48 -3.34 12.95
CA THR A 332 0.33 -3.47 11.73
C THR A 332 1.34 -2.32 11.58
N ALA A 333 1.45 -1.69 10.41
CA ALA A 333 2.38 -0.59 10.18
C ALA A 333 1.88 0.79 10.66
N CYS A 334 0.63 0.91 11.12
CA CYS A 334 0.04 2.20 11.47
C CYS A 334 0.86 3.01 12.50
N PRO A 335 1.38 2.41 13.61
CA PRO A 335 2.14 3.15 14.61
C PRO A 335 3.47 3.73 14.11
N GLU A 336 4.03 3.19 13.03
CA GLU A 336 5.33 3.64 12.49
C GLU A 336 5.28 5.07 11.94
N LEU A 337 4.09 5.54 11.54
CA LEU A 337 3.94 6.84 10.87
C LEU A 337 3.92 8.01 11.84
N VAL A 338 3.48 7.81 13.07
CA VAL A 338 3.30 8.86 14.08
C VAL A 338 4.24 8.69 15.29
N ASP A 339 4.44 9.76 16.01
CA ASP A 339 5.12 9.79 17.31
C ASP A 339 4.37 10.71 18.28
N GLU A 340 4.89 10.89 19.48
CA GLU A 340 4.32 11.71 20.53
C GLU A 340 4.12 13.19 20.18
N ASN A 341 4.77 13.68 19.13
CA ASN A 341 4.71 15.06 18.66
C ASN A 341 3.78 15.24 17.43
N THR A 342 3.49 14.16 16.72
CA THR A 342 2.82 14.21 15.41
C THR A 342 1.50 13.45 15.34
N GLY A 343 1.15 12.68 16.39
CA GLY A 343 -0.10 11.97 16.41
C GLY A 343 -0.33 11.11 17.64
N GLY A 344 -1.44 10.38 17.62
CA GLY A 344 -1.84 9.45 18.67
C GLY A 344 -1.95 8.02 18.16
N VAL A 345 -1.44 7.08 18.96
CA VAL A 345 -1.66 5.64 18.77
C VAL A 345 -2.63 5.16 19.84
N VAL A 346 -3.75 4.55 19.44
CA VAL A 346 -4.78 4.07 20.36
C VAL A 346 -4.99 2.56 20.17
N PRO A 347 -5.50 1.84 21.18
CA PRO A 347 -5.74 0.41 21.06
C PRO A 347 -6.66 0.08 19.86
N LEU A 348 -6.41 -1.07 19.23
CA LEU A 348 -7.23 -1.53 18.11
C LEU A 348 -8.71 -1.65 18.51
N ASP A 349 -9.60 -1.08 17.68
CA ASP A 349 -11.05 -1.05 17.83
C ASP A 349 -11.57 -0.36 19.12
N ASP A 350 -10.70 0.31 19.88
CA ASP A 350 -11.10 1.14 21.02
C ASP A 350 -11.56 2.54 20.56
N VAL A 351 -12.84 2.67 20.27
CA VAL A 351 -13.43 3.95 19.80
C VAL A 351 -13.52 4.98 20.92
N GLN A 352 -13.54 4.57 22.21
CA GLN A 352 -13.50 5.50 23.34
C GLN A 352 -12.12 6.19 23.38
N ALA A 353 -11.04 5.42 23.35
CA ALA A 353 -9.68 5.97 23.29
C ALA A 353 -9.47 6.82 22.02
N LEU A 354 -10.07 6.41 20.89
CA LEU A 354 -10.05 7.18 19.65
C LEU A 354 -10.71 8.56 19.82
N ALA A 355 -11.88 8.62 20.46
CA ALA A 355 -12.59 9.88 20.71
C ALA A 355 -11.81 10.82 21.65
N GLU A 356 -11.18 10.27 22.68
CA GLU A 356 -10.33 11.04 23.61
C GLU A 356 -9.07 11.58 22.90
N ALA A 357 -8.43 10.76 22.08
CA ALA A 357 -7.31 11.18 21.26
C ALA A 357 -7.69 12.29 20.27
N VAL A 358 -8.87 12.20 19.61
CA VAL A 358 -9.38 13.27 18.73
C VAL A 358 -9.52 14.58 19.48
N LYS A 359 -10.12 14.58 20.68
CA LYS A 359 -10.28 15.80 21.50
C LYS A 359 -8.93 16.40 21.86
N LEU A 360 -7.98 15.56 22.29
CA LEU A 360 -6.62 15.97 22.65
C LEU A 360 -5.88 16.60 21.48
N TRP A 361 -5.85 15.91 20.33
CA TRP A 361 -5.05 16.32 19.18
C TRP A 361 -5.65 17.49 18.41
N CYS A 362 -6.97 17.63 18.36
CA CYS A 362 -7.62 18.86 17.86
C CYS A 362 -7.20 20.10 18.67
N GLY A 363 -7.05 19.96 19.99
CA GLY A 363 -6.55 21.04 20.85
C GLY A 363 -5.07 21.34 20.62
N LYS A 364 -4.23 20.30 20.47
CA LYS A 364 -2.79 20.43 20.20
C LYS A 364 -2.48 21.03 18.85
N SER A 365 -3.20 20.64 17.79
CA SER A 365 -2.95 21.11 16.42
C SER A 365 -3.15 22.63 16.24
N ARG A 366 -3.96 23.23 17.10
CA ARG A 366 -4.23 24.69 17.12
C ARG A 366 -3.27 25.48 18.00
N LYS A 367 -2.41 24.80 18.74
CA LYS A 367 -1.45 25.40 19.69
C LYS A 367 -0.07 24.79 19.45
N GLY A 368 0.96 25.64 19.52
CA GLY A 368 2.34 25.19 19.44
C GLY A 368 2.78 24.73 18.05
N ASP A 369 3.79 23.86 18.01
CA ASP A 369 4.55 23.48 16.82
C ASP A 369 4.04 22.19 16.15
N THR A 370 2.95 21.60 16.60
CA THR A 370 2.48 20.27 16.14
C THR A 370 2.46 20.17 14.63
N ARG A 371 1.90 21.16 13.93
CA ARG A 371 1.79 21.15 12.47
C ARG A 371 3.15 21.18 11.77
N ARG A 372 4.09 21.97 12.30
CA ARG A 372 5.46 22.02 11.79
C ARG A 372 6.16 20.68 12.00
N LEU A 373 6.02 20.07 13.18
CA LEU A 373 6.62 18.76 13.49
C LEU A 373 6.05 17.64 12.61
N CYS A 374 4.73 17.65 12.32
CA CYS A 374 4.12 16.72 11.35
C CYS A 374 4.78 16.83 9.98
N ARG A 375 4.93 18.06 9.48
CA ARG A 375 5.59 18.32 8.19
C ARG A 375 7.04 17.86 8.20
N GLU A 376 7.81 18.20 9.21
CA GLU A 376 9.22 17.82 9.34
C GLU A 376 9.39 16.30 9.36
N ARG A 377 8.52 15.58 10.11
CA ARG A 377 8.53 14.11 10.11
C ARG A 377 8.26 13.55 8.72
N ALA A 378 7.23 14.05 8.03
CA ALA A 378 6.90 13.58 6.69
C ALA A 378 8.04 13.84 5.69
N VAL A 379 8.66 15.01 5.73
CA VAL A 379 9.80 15.36 4.87
C VAL A 379 10.98 14.44 5.15
N SER A 380 11.33 14.21 6.41
CA SER A 380 12.51 13.42 6.78
C SER A 380 12.35 11.92 6.51
N LEU A 381 11.13 11.37 6.70
CA LEU A 381 10.92 9.91 6.64
C LEU A 381 10.19 9.44 5.38
N PHE A 382 9.37 10.30 4.77
CA PHE A 382 8.42 9.90 3.72
C PHE A 382 8.55 10.72 2.44
N SER A 383 9.59 11.53 2.27
CA SER A 383 9.85 12.24 1.02
C SER A 383 9.96 11.26 -0.16
N ARG A 384 9.11 11.42 -1.17
CA ARG A 384 9.13 10.60 -2.39
C ARG A 384 10.50 10.59 -3.05
N GLN A 385 11.14 11.76 -3.14
CA GLN A 385 12.46 11.90 -3.74
C GLN A 385 13.49 11.03 -3.02
N ASP A 386 13.53 11.12 -1.68
CA ASP A 386 14.52 10.40 -0.88
C ASP A 386 14.25 8.88 -0.88
N ARG A 387 12.98 8.49 -0.72
CA ARG A 387 12.62 7.05 -0.70
C ARG A 387 12.90 6.36 -2.04
N TYR A 388 12.62 7.02 -3.17
CA TYR A 388 12.90 6.41 -4.46
C TYR A 388 14.38 6.50 -4.86
N GLN A 389 15.11 7.49 -4.34
CA GLN A 389 16.57 7.52 -4.43
C GLN A 389 17.21 6.30 -3.73
N GLU A 390 16.63 5.80 -2.64
CA GLU A 390 17.10 4.56 -1.99
C GLU A 390 16.94 3.33 -2.90
N TYR A 391 15.88 3.26 -3.72
CA TYR A 391 15.76 2.21 -4.73
C TYR A 391 16.85 2.33 -5.79
N PHE A 392 17.10 3.52 -6.31
CA PHE A 392 18.19 3.72 -7.27
C PHE A 392 19.54 3.31 -6.67
N ASN A 393 19.84 3.74 -5.46
CA ASN A 393 21.09 3.38 -4.77
C ASN A 393 21.21 1.86 -4.56
N LEU A 394 20.10 1.18 -4.30
CA LEU A 394 20.06 -0.28 -4.23
C LEU A 394 20.43 -0.88 -5.60
N TYR A 395 19.77 -0.47 -6.67
CA TYR A 395 20.03 -0.99 -8.02
C TYR A 395 21.48 -0.77 -8.44
N ASP A 396 22.00 0.44 -8.29
CA ASP A 396 23.39 0.78 -8.59
C ASP A 396 24.38 -0.09 -7.79
N SER A 397 24.08 -0.37 -6.54
CA SER A 397 24.90 -1.26 -5.69
C SER A 397 24.85 -2.73 -6.15
N LEU A 398 23.75 -3.19 -6.76
CA LEU A 398 23.63 -4.56 -7.27
C LEU A 398 24.35 -4.75 -8.59
N LEU A 399 24.40 -3.74 -9.45
CA LEU A 399 25.10 -3.78 -10.73
C LEU A 399 26.64 -3.67 -10.58
N LYS A 400 27.13 -3.20 -9.45
CA LYS A 400 28.57 -3.08 -9.16
C LYS A 400 29.18 -4.33 -8.53
N ARG A 401 28.37 -5.32 -8.23
CA ARG A 401 28.79 -6.60 -7.68
C ARG A 401 29.11 -7.59 -8.79
#